data_1e781b2f17d61907d75868d17fa487b6
#
_entry.id   1e781b2f17d61907d75868d17fa487b6
#
_cell.length_a   1.000
_cell.length_b   1.000
_cell.length_c   1.000
_cell.angle_alpha   90.00
_cell.angle_beta   90.00
_cell.angle_gamma   90.00
#
_symmetry.space_group_name_H-M   'P 1'
#
loop_
_entity.id
_entity.type
_entity.pdbx_description
1 polymer ?
#
loop_
_entity_poly.entity_id
_entity_poly.type
_entity_poly.pdbx_seq_one_letter_code
_entity_poly.pdbx_strand_id
1 'polypeptide(L)'
;MTNLEVDYAIIGAGPTGLYGAYYAGFRGWSTAVIDALPEVGGQITAMYPEKDIFDVAGFPAVRGRVLVEQLKEQADQFSPNYVLGEQASELTAPEGGPVTLTTAQGSTITAKALLITGGIGSFRPRPLPAGSDWEDKGLAFFVPKPDHYANKEVVIVGGGDSALDWAHMLHPIAKRISIVHRRDQFRAHAAMVTQAREMGIDLLTPYEVTALRGEEHLAEVEITSKTDGAVTLLPAQEVIAALGFIANIGPIADWGLDLDKRHIRVNTSMQTNLPGVFAAGDIAVYEGKVPLISIAFGEAALAVNNAAPIINPELGVFPGHSSGESN
;
A
#
# COMPACT_ATOMS: atom_id res chain seq x y z
N MET A 1 -20.23 5.19 15.38
CA MET A 1 -20.51 3.75 15.53
C MET A 1 -21.55 3.36 14.50
N THR A 2 -21.22 2.44 13.64
CA THR A 2 -22.08 1.97 12.54
C THR A 2 -22.35 0.49 12.74
N ASN A 3 -23.62 0.06 12.59
CA ASN A 3 -23.99 -1.36 12.60
C ASN A 3 -24.50 -1.72 11.22
N LEU A 4 -23.80 -2.64 10.53
CA LEU A 4 -24.15 -3.09 9.19
C LEU A 4 -24.34 -4.61 9.17
N GLU A 5 -25.36 -5.03 8.42
CA GLU A 5 -25.55 -6.42 8.02
C GLU A 5 -25.49 -6.48 6.49
N VAL A 6 -24.54 -7.24 5.96
CA VAL A 6 -24.25 -7.33 4.52
C VAL A 6 -24.01 -8.77 4.09
N ASP A 7 -24.01 -9.03 2.80
CA ASP A 7 -23.61 -10.35 2.27
C ASP A 7 -22.10 -10.56 2.34
N TYR A 8 -21.33 -9.50 2.05
CA TYR A 8 -19.87 -9.60 1.94
C TYR A 8 -19.16 -8.42 2.61
N ALA A 9 -18.25 -8.70 3.52
CA ALA A 9 -17.40 -7.69 4.14
C ALA A 9 -15.98 -7.74 3.54
N ILE A 10 -15.32 -6.58 3.44
CA ILE A 10 -13.96 -6.46 2.92
C ILE A 10 -13.16 -5.58 3.88
N ILE A 11 -12.01 -6.06 4.35
CA ILE A 11 -11.04 -5.27 5.10
C ILE A 11 -9.95 -4.79 4.15
N GLY A 12 -9.79 -3.47 4.07
CA GLY A 12 -8.83 -2.82 3.19
C GLY A 12 -9.48 -2.22 1.95
N ALA A 13 -9.45 -0.90 1.83
CA ALA A 13 -9.95 -0.14 0.68
C ALA A 13 -8.84 0.20 -0.33
N GLY A 14 -7.76 -0.60 -0.37
CA GLY A 14 -6.72 -0.54 -1.39
C GLY A 14 -7.21 -1.10 -2.74
N PRO A 15 -6.36 -1.14 -3.79
CA PRO A 15 -6.75 -1.62 -5.11
C PRO A 15 -7.45 -2.98 -5.10
N THR A 16 -6.91 -3.92 -4.34
CA THR A 16 -7.45 -5.28 -4.20
C THR A 16 -8.85 -5.28 -3.60
N GLY A 17 -9.06 -4.49 -2.54
CA GLY A 17 -10.36 -4.39 -1.87
C GLY A 17 -11.41 -3.67 -2.71
N LEU A 18 -11.02 -2.60 -3.40
CA LEU A 18 -11.92 -1.89 -4.32
C LEU A 18 -12.37 -2.79 -5.47
N TYR A 19 -11.45 -3.56 -6.06
CA TYR A 19 -11.82 -4.53 -7.08
C TYR A 19 -12.68 -5.68 -6.52
N GLY A 20 -12.39 -6.12 -5.29
CA GLY A 20 -13.24 -7.09 -4.58
C GLY A 20 -14.66 -6.56 -4.35
N ALA A 21 -14.80 -5.28 -3.99
CA ALA A 21 -16.10 -4.62 -3.81
C ALA A 21 -16.89 -4.53 -5.12
N TYR A 22 -16.22 -4.14 -6.21
CA TYR A 22 -16.82 -4.21 -7.55
C TYR A 22 -17.33 -5.62 -7.87
N TYR A 23 -16.48 -6.63 -7.66
CA TYR A 23 -16.81 -7.99 -8.07
C TYR A 23 -17.92 -8.61 -7.20
N ALA A 24 -17.97 -8.28 -5.90
CA ALA A 24 -19.07 -8.67 -5.02
C ALA A 24 -20.39 -8.00 -5.43
N GLY A 25 -20.36 -6.70 -5.77
CA GLY A 25 -21.50 -5.99 -6.30
C GLY A 25 -21.97 -6.55 -7.66
N PHE A 26 -21.06 -6.92 -8.54
CA PHE A 26 -21.37 -7.61 -9.79
C PHE A 26 -22.11 -8.94 -9.56
N ARG A 27 -21.83 -9.63 -8.43
CA ARG A 27 -22.59 -10.82 -7.99
C ARG A 27 -23.95 -10.50 -7.37
N GLY A 28 -24.31 -9.21 -7.25
CA GLY A 28 -25.55 -8.75 -6.63
C GLY A 28 -25.53 -8.73 -5.11
N TRP A 29 -24.36 -8.72 -4.47
CA TRP A 29 -24.23 -8.77 -3.01
C TRP A 29 -24.10 -7.38 -2.40
N SER A 30 -24.79 -7.19 -1.28
CA SER A 30 -24.55 -6.04 -0.40
C SER A 30 -23.16 -6.14 0.20
N THR A 31 -22.38 -5.04 0.13
CA THR A 31 -20.97 -5.02 0.50
C THR A 31 -20.65 -3.92 1.50
N ALA A 32 -19.79 -4.21 2.48
CA ALA A 32 -19.15 -3.23 3.34
C ALA A 32 -17.63 -3.30 3.16
N VAL A 33 -16.97 -2.13 3.00
CA VAL A 33 -15.51 -1.99 2.89
C VAL A 33 -15.01 -1.19 4.07
N ILE A 34 -14.15 -1.79 4.87
CA ILE A 34 -13.62 -1.23 6.12
C ILE A 34 -12.14 -0.91 5.94
N ASP A 35 -11.71 0.31 6.27
CA ASP A 35 -10.30 0.70 6.23
C ASP A 35 -9.92 1.61 7.40
N ALA A 36 -8.72 1.40 7.94
CA ALA A 36 -8.16 2.26 8.98
C ALA A 36 -7.78 3.65 8.46
N LEU A 37 -7.53 3.80 7.16
CA LEU A 37 -7.27 5.08 6.53
C LEU A 37 -8.57 5.87 6.31
N PRO A 38 -8.51 7.23 6.35
CA PRO A 38 -9.70 8.06 6.17
C PRO A 38 -10.18 8.16 4.72
N GLU A 39 -9.41 7.60 3.78
CA GLU A 39 -9.71 7.61 2.34
C GLU A 39 -9.33 6.28 1.69
N VAL A 40 -9.92 6.01 0.53
CA VAL A 40 -9.65 4.80 -0.23
C VAL A 40 -8.31 4.87 -0.98
N GLY A 41 -7.80 3.72 -1.44
CA GLY A 41 -6.59 3.58 -2.24
C GLY A 41 -5.42 2.95 -1.49
N GLY A 42 -5.51 2.85 -0.15
CA GLY A 42 -4.52 2.15 0.66
C GLY A 42 -3.10 2.69 0.47
N GLN A 43 -2.14 1.81 0.22
CA GLN A 43 -0.73 2.19 0.04
C GLN A 43 -0.50 3.18 -1.12
N ILE A 44 -1.27 3.10 -2.21
CA ILE A 44 -1.10 3.99 -3.35
C ILE A 44 -1.39 5.43 -2.93
N THR A 45 -2.56 5.68 -2.36
CA THR A 45 -2.95 7.02 -1.92
C THR A 45 -2.03 7.54 -0.81
N ALA A 46 -1.68 6.68 0.16
CA ALA A 46 -0.87 7.09 1.30
C ALA A 46 0.60 7.36 0.97
N MET A 47 1.19 6.67 -0.03
CA MET A 47 2.63 6.68 -0.21
C MET A 47 3.11 7.24 -1.56
N TYR A 48 2.38 6.97 -2.66
CA TYR A 48 2.85 7.30 -4.01
C TYR A 48 1.72 7.63 -5.00
N PRO A 49 0.80 8.54 -4.65
CA PRO A 49 -0.35 8.86 -5.53
C PRO A 49 0.07 9.43 -6.88
N GLU A 50 1.22 10.10 -6.95
CA GLU A 50 1.73 10.76 -8.16
C GLU A 50 2.71 9.89 -8.96
N LYS A 51 3.05 8.69 -8.46
CA LYS A 51 3.94 7.78 -9.17
C LYS A 51 3.20 7.10 -10.31
N ASP A 52 3.86 6.98 -11.47
CA ASP A 52 3.38 6.14 -12.56
C ASP A 52 3.67 4.66 -12.28
N ILE A 53 2.67 3.83 -12.49
CA ILE A 53 2.68 2.38 -12.30
C ILE A 53 2.61 1.72 -13.67
N PHE A 54 3.55 0.82 -13.98
CA PHE A 54 3.74 0.24 -15.31
C PHE A 54 3.30 -1.23 -15.42
N ASP A 55 3.00 -1.87 -14.29
CA ASP A 55 2.72 -3.31 -14.18
C ASP A 55 1.25 -3.63 -13.85
N VAL A 56 0.35 -2.68 -14.15
CA VAL A 56 -1.10 -2.92 -14.10
C VAL A 56 -1.60 -3.28 -15.49
N ALA A 57 -2.14 -4.48 -15.61
CA ALA A 57 -2.64 -4.98 -16.89
C ALA A 57 -3.71 -4.04 -17.50
N GLY A 58 -3.61 -3.77 -18.80
CA GLY A 58 -4.49 -2.85 -19.53
C GLY A 58 -4.00 -1.40 -19.60
N PHE A 59 -2.95 -1.04 -18.85
CA PHE A 59 -2.35 0.30 -18.87
C PHE A 59 -0.87 0.23 -19.25
N PRO A 60 -0.41 0.95 -20.31
CA PRO A 60 1.02 1.12 -20.57
C PRO A 60 1.73 1.82 -19.42
N ALA A 61 1.05 2.77 -18.79
CA ALA A 61 1.39 3.44 -17.55
C ALA A 61 0.11 4.06 -16.99
N VAL A 62 -0.05 4.04 -15.67
CA VAL A 62 -1.17 4.71 -14.99
C VAL A 62 -0.67 5.38 -13.72
N ARG A 63 -1.05 6.65 -13.52
CA ARG A 63 -0.72 7.35 -12.27
C ARG A 63 -1.48 6.75 -11.10
N GLY A 64 -0.82 6.60 -9.97
CA GLY A 64 -1.39 5.95 -8.79
C GLY A 64 -2.78 6.49 -8.41
N ARG A 65 -2.94 7.82 -8.29
CA ARG A 65 -4.24 8.43 -7.99
C ARG A 65 -5.31 8.09 -9.01
N VAL A 66 -4.97 8.12 -10.31
CA VAL A 66 -5.91 7.82 -11.39
C VAL A 66 -6.38 6.37 -11.33
N LEU A 67 -5.47 5.44 -11.03
CA LEU A 67 -5.84 4.03 -10.82
C LEU A 67 -6.84 3.88 -9.66
N VAL A 68 -6.59 4.56 -8.53
CA VAL A 68 -7.50 4.52 -7.37
C VAL A 68 -8.86 5.13 -7.69
N GLU A 69 -8.89 6.29 -8.35
CA GLU A 69 -10.12 6.96 -8.79
C GLU A 69 -10.96 6.05 -9.69
N GLN A 70 -10.35 5.39 -10.67
CA GLN A 70 -11.03 4.48 -11.58
C GLN A 70 -11.52 3.20 -10.90
N LEU A 71 -10.73 2.63 -9.97
CA LEU A 71 -11.17 1.46 -9.20
C LEU A 71 -12.33 1.80 -8.25
N LYS A 72 -12.30 3.01 -7.65
CA LYS A 72 -13.41 3.49 -6.83
C LYS A 72 -14.67 3.71 -7.67
N GLU A 73 -14.56 4.39 -8.81
CA GLU A 73 -15.68 4.57 -9.76
C GLU A 73 -16.26 3.22 -10.20
N GLN A 74 -15.41 2.24 -10.45
CA GLN A 74 -15.84 0.89 -10.79
C GLN A 74 -16.62 0.22 -9.65
N ALA A 75 -16.14 0.33 -8.40
CA ALA A 75 -16.82 -0.23 -7.23
C ALA A 75 -18.14 0.49 -6.92
N ASP A 76 -18.16 1.81 -7.05
CA ASP A 76 -19.30 2.67 -6.72
C ASP A 76 -20.56 2.41 -7.61
N GLN A 77 -20.39 1.74 -8.75
CA GLN A 77 -21.52 1.27 -9.57
C GLN A 77 -22.51 0.40 -8.77
N PHE A 78 -22.02 -0.26 -7.71
CA PHE A 78 -22.80 -1.15 -6.85
C PHE A 78 -23.03 -0.58 -5.44
N SER A 79 -22.66 0.66 -5.21
CA SER A 79 -22.90 1.39 -3.94
C SER A 79 -22.47 0.64 -2.69
N PRO A 80 -21.20 0.20 -2.56
CA PRO A 80 -20.72 -0.44 -1.34
C PRO A 80 -20.74 0.55 -0.16
N ASN A 81 -20.93 0.03 1.06
CA ASN A 81 -20.87 0.82 2.28
C ASN A 81 -19.39 0.98 2.70
N TYR A 82 -18.86 2.20 2.66
CA TYR A 82 -17.51 2.49 3.13
C TYR A 82 -17.50 2.87 4.60
N VAL A 83 -16.71 2.17 5.43
CA VAL A 83 -16.44 2.46 6.84
C VAL A 83 -14.94 2.81 6.94
N LEU A 84 -14.63 4.08 6.70
CA LEU A 84 -13.26 4.59 6.62
C LEU A 84 -12.84 5.25 7.93
N GLY A 85 -11.52 5.27 8.20
CA GLY A 85 -10.96 5.79 9.46
C GLY A 85 -11.19 4.86 10.65
N GLU A 86 -11.60 3.61 10.41
CA GLU A 86 -11.89 2.63 11.44
C GLU A 86 -11.06 1.35 11.27
N GLN A 87 -10.23 1.05 12.26
CA GLN A 87 -9.42 -0.16 12.25
C GLN A 87 -10.22 -1.37 12.70
N ALA A 88 -10.24 -2.44 11.89
CA ALA A 88 -10.74 -3.74 12.31
C ALA A 88 -9.93 -4.28 13.51
N SER A 89 -10.61 -4.60 14.62
CA SER A 89 -9.99 -4.99 15.89
C SER A 89 -10.26 -6.43 16.29
N GLU A 90 -11.49 -6.90 16.10
CA GLU A 90 -11.89 -8.25 16.52
C GLU A 90 -12.64 -8.94 15.39
N LEU A 91 -12.43 -10.24 15.24
CA LEU A 91 -13.12 -11.11 14.29
C LEU A 91 -13.69 -12.33 15.00
N THR A 92 -14.95 -12.60 14.74
CA THR A 92 -15.59 -13.87 15.09
C THR A 92 -16.10 -14.55 13.82
N ALA A 93 -15.65 -15.79 13.57
CA ALA A 93 -16.00 -16.58 12.40
C ALA A 93 -16.41 -17.99 12.82
N PRO A 94 -17.65 -18.18 13.30
CA PRO A 94 -18.15 -19.48 13.76
C PRO A 94 -18.41 -20.40 12.55
N GLU A 95 -18.24 -21.70 12.73
CA GLU A 95 -18.58 -22.69 11.71
C GLU A 95 -20.08 -22.64 11.40
N GLY A 96 -20.44 -22.50 10.12
CA GLY A 96 -21.81 -22.44 9.63
C GLY A 96 -22.60 -21.19 10.02
N GLY A 97 -21.95 -20.18 10.61
CA GLY A 97 -22.56 -18.90 10.97
C GLY A 97 -21.95 -17.71 10.24
N PRO A 98 -22.57 -16.52 10.39
CA PRO A 98 -22.01 -15.31 9.82
C PRO A 98 -20.72 -14.91 10.52
N VAL A 99 -19.83 -14.23 9.79
CA VAL A 99 -18.68 -13.56 10.37
C VAL A 99 -19.09 -12.23 10.98
N THR A 100 -18.52 -11.89 12.13
CA THR A 100 -18.74 -10.59 12.79
C THR A 100 -17.40 -9.91 12.98
N LEU A 101 -17.30 -8.69 12.49
CA LEU A 101 -16.13 -7.82 12.60
C LEU A 101 -16.49 -6.64 13.50
N THR A 102 -15.64 -6.36 14.49
CA THR A 102 -15.73 -5.15 15.32
C THR A 102 -14.57 -4.23 15.01
N THR A 103 -14.81 -2.92 14.97
CA THR A 103 -13.75 -1.92 14.80
C THR A 103 -13.29 -1.36 16.15
N ALA A 104 -12.12 -0.76 16.21
CA ALA A 104 -11.59 -0.10 17.40
C ALA A 104 -12.48 1.09 17.85
N GLN A 105 -13.28 1.64 16.95
CA GLN A 105 -14.23 2.73 17.20
C GLN A 105 -15.63 2.22 17.62
N GLY A 106 -15.82 0.90 17.69
CA GLY A 106 -17.03 0.24 18.17
C GLY A 106 -18.11 0.02 17.10
N SER A 107 -17.79 0.18 15.82
CA SER A 107 -18.69 -0.25 14.75
C SER A 107 -18.68 -1.77 14.60
N THR A 108 -19.83 -2.36 14.24
CA THR A 108 -19.99 -3.80 14.07
C THR A 108 -20.51 -4.10 12.67
N ILE A 109 -19.83 -4.99 11.97
CA ILE A 109 -20.21 -5.46 10.63
C ILE A 109 -20.44 -6.98 10.69
N THR A 110 -21.65 -7.41 10.40
CA THR A 110 -22.01 -8.82 10.27
C THR A 110 -22.16 -9.16 8.80
N ALA A 111 -21.47 -10.21 8.36
CA ALA A 111 -21.46 -10.62 6.95
C ALA A 111 -21.50 -12.15 6.83
N LYS A 112 -21.98 -12.66 5.69
CA LYS A 112 -21.95 -14.10 5.39
C LYS A 112 -20.54 -14.59 5.07
N ALA A 113 -19.70 -13.72 4.47
CA ALA A 113 -18.29 -13.99 4.21
C ALA A 113 -17.45 -12.71 4.29
N LEU A 114 -16.14 -12.87 4.51
CA LEU A 114 -15.16 -11.80 4.69
C LEU A 114 -13.97 -11.98 3.76
N LEU A 115 -13.53 -10.89 3.13
CA LEU A 115 -12.27 -10.81 2.39
C LEU A 115 -11.30 -9.87 3.10
N ILE A 116 -10.10 -10.36 3.43
CA ILE A 116 -9.03 -9.56 4.01
C ILE A 116 -8.06 -9.14 2.92
N THR A 117 -7.99 -7.83 2.65
CA THR A 117 -7.09 -7.19 1.68
C THR A 117 -6.24 -6.10 2.32
N GLY A 118 -5.85 -6.31 3.57
CA GLY A 118 -5.14 -5.33 4.39
C GLY A 118 -3.70 -4.99 3.94
N GLY A 119 -3.26 -5.47 2.76
CA GLY A 119 -1.95 -5.17 2.19
C GLY A 119 -0.80 -5.58 3.10
N ILE A 120 0.08 -4.63 3.44
CA ILE A 120 1.16 -4.85 4.41
C ILE A 120 0.74 -4.56 5.87
N GLY A 121 -0.55 -4.28 6.09
CA GLY A 121 -1.09 -3.81 7.36
C GLY A 121 -0.84 -2.33 7.61
N SER A 122 -0.87 -1.90 8.87
CA SER A 122 -0.40 -0.57 9.23
C SER A 122 1.10 -0.45 8.97
N PHE A 123 1.51 0.68 8.41
CA PHE A 123 2.91 0.93 8.09
C PHE A 123 3.35 2.27 8.65
N ARG A 124 4.57 2.31 9.16
CA ARG A 124 5.25 3.53 9.54
C ARG A 124 6.56 3.64 8.77
N PRO A 125 6.91 4.84 8.28
CA PRO A 125 8.24 5.06 7.72
C PRO A 125 9.31 4.68 8.72
N ARG A 126 10.42 4.13 8.24
CA ARG A 126 11.62 3.98 9.09
C ARG A 126 12.17 5.36 9.36
N PRO A 127 12.33 5.76 10.63
CA PRO A 127 12.84 7.07 10.95
C PRO A 127 14.27 7.24 10.42
N LEU A 128 14.60 8.46 10.02
CA LEU A 128 15.98 8.88 9.81
C LEU A 128 16.57 9.18 11.18
N PRO A 129 17.61 8.45 11.65
CA PRO A 129 18.12 8.59 13.01
C PRO A 129 18.51 10.02 13.40
N ALA A 130 19.00 10.80 12.43
CA ALA A 130 19.42 12.19 12.62
C ALA A 130 18.28 13.21 12.45
N GLY A 131 17.03 12.77 12.24
CA GLY A 131 15.97 13.64 11.72
C GLY A 131 14.70 13.73 12.56
N SER A 132 14.68 13.19 13.80
CA SER A 132 13.43 13.08 14.59
C SER A 132 12.69 14.41 14.83
N ASP A 133 13.39 15.54 14.82
CA ASP A 133 12.82 16.86 15.13
C ASP A 133 12.56 17.71 13.86
N TRP A 134 12.75 17.11 12.67
CA TRP A 134 12.70 17.79 11.38
C TRP A 134 11.50 17.40 10.53
N GLU A 135 10.62 16.53 11.01
CA GLU A 135 9.34 16.28 10.38
C GLU A 135 8.56 17.60 10.28
N ASP A 136 7.93 17.86 9.13
CA ASP A 136 7.27 19.13 8.79
C ASP A 136 8.18 20.38 8.69
N LYS A 137 9.50 20.23 8.88
CA LYS A 137 10.49 21.30 8.76
C LYS A 137 11.51 21.07 7.65
N GLY A 138 11.17 20.21 6.68
CA GLY A 138 12.03 19.85 5.56
C GLY A 138 12.41 18.36 5.52
N LEU A 139 11.98 17.53 6.48
CA LEU A 139 12.08 16.07 6.38
C LEU A 139 10.72 15.47 6.01
N ALA A 140 10.71 14.70 4.93
CA ALA A 140 9.57 13.92 4.48
C ALA A 140 9.95 12.46 4.25
N PHE A 141 8.97 11.57 4.26
CA PHE A 141 9.14 10.15 3.97
C PHE A 141 8.50 9.74 2.63
N PHE A 142 7.69 10.62 2.06
CA PHE A 142 6.95 10.46 0.80
C PHE A 142 6.94 11.75 0.02
N VAL A 143 6.54 11.68 -1.24
CA VAL A 143 6.37 12.82 -2.13
C VAL A 143 4.92 12.91 -2.58
N PRO A 144 4.00 13.41 -1.73
CA PRO A 144 2.58 13.52 -2.10
C PRO A 144 2.31 14.64 -3.10
N LYS A 145 3.17 15.68 -3.13
CA LYS A 145 3.06 16.86 -4.00
C LYS A 145 4.42 17.21 -4.59
N PRO A 146 4.75 16.73 -5.79
CA PRO A 146 6.05 16.98 -6.42
C PRO A 146 6.38 18.48 -6.55
N ASP A 147 5.40 19.34 -6.84
CA ASP A 147 5.60 20.79 -7.01
C ASP A 147 6.16 21.47 -5.75
N HIS A 148 5.98 20.89 -4.57
CA HIS A 148 6.59 21.40 -3.34
C HIS A 148 8.12 21.45 -3.40
N TYR A 149 8.72 20.59 -4.20
CA TYR A 149 10.18 20.45 -4.34
C TYR A 149 10.75 21.32 -5.47
N ALA A 150 9.92 22.11 -6.16
CA ALA A 150 10.34 22.93 -7.28
C ALA A 150 11.41 23.95 -6.87
N ASN A 151 12.50 24.03 -7.64
CA ASN A 151 13.65 24.90 -7.43
C ASN A 151 14.39 24.73 -6.09
N LYS A 152 14.16 23.61 -5.38
CA LYS A 152 14.85 23.29 -4.11
C LYS A 152 16.03 22.34 -4.33
N GLU A 153 17.01 22.40 -3.42
CA GLU A 153 18.05 21.39 -3.27
C GLU A 153 17.50 20.28 -2.38
N VAL A 154 17.43 19.06 -2.92
CA VAL A 154 16.77 17.90 -2.31
C VAL A 154 17.79 16.82 -2.04
N VAL A 155 17.85 16.33 -0.82
CA VAL A 155 18.64 15.15 -0.44
C VAL A 155 17.71 13.96 -0.24
N ILE A 156 17.92 12.88 -0.99
CA ILE A 156 17.18 11.63 -0.83
C ILE A 156 18.06 10.62 -0.12
N VAL A 157 17.58 10.09 1.00
CA VAL A 157 18.33 9.13 1.83
C VAL A 157 17.79 7.73 1.58
N GLY A 158 18.56 6.90 0.90
CA GLY A 158 18.15 5.54 0.56
C GLY A 158 18.95 4.96 -0.60
N GLY A 159 18.74 3.69 -0.90
CA GLY A 159 19.45 3.01 -2.00
C GLY A 159 18.61 1.88 -2.63
N GLY A 160 17.30 1.91 -2.43
CA GLY A 160 16.33 1.03 -3.09
C GLY A 160 15.61 1.76 -4.23
N ASP A 161 14.72 1.04 -4.93
CA ASP A 161 13.96 1.57 -6.06
C ASP A 161 13.21 2.86 -5.71
N SER A 162 12.58 2.94 -4.51
CA SER A 162 11.87 4.16 -4.09
C SER A 162 12.73 5.42 -4.07
N ALA A 163 14.02 5.31 -3.70
CA ALA A 163 14.92 6.47 -3.68
C ALA A 163 15.22 6.94 -5.11
N LEU A 164 15.42 6.00 -6.04
CA LEU A 164 15.67 6.31 -7.44
C LEU A 164 14.39 6.83 -8.12
N ASP A 165 13.23 6.24 -7.84
CA ASP A 165 11.93 6.69 -8.34
C ASP A 165 11.68 8.16 -7.98
N TRP A 166 11.88 8.53 -6.69
CA TRP A 166 11.73 9.92 -6.26
C TRP A 166 12.74 10.86 -6.92
N ALA A 167 13.97 10.40 -7.08
CA ALA A 167 15.00 11.19 -7.74
C ALA A 167 14.64 11.46 -9.22
N HIS A 168 14.21 10.45 -9.96
CA HIS A 168 13.79 10.60 -11.36
C HIS A 168 12.56 11.51 -11.49
N MET A 169 11.55 11.33 -10.60
CA MET A 169 10.34 12.15 -10.60
C MET A 169 10.64 13.63 -10.33
N LEU A 170 11.52 13.92 -9.37
CA LEU A 170 11.81 15.28 -8.93
C LEU A 170 12.87 15.98 -9.79
N HIS A 171 13.69 15.24 -10.53
CA HIS A 171 14.78 15.81 -11.34
C HIS A 171 14.35 16.94 -12.28
N PRO A 172 13.20 16.89 -12.98
CA PRO A 172 12.78 17.95 -13.89
C PRO A 172 12.40 19.26 -13.18
N ILE A 173 12.12 19.24 -11.88
CA ILE A 173 11.56 20.37 -11.12
C ILE A 173 12.48 20.86 -10.00
N ALA A 174 13.24 19.99 -9.38
CA ALA A 174 14.18 20.35 -8.32
C ALA A 174 15.40 21.11 -8.90
N LYS A 175 16.00 21.98 -8.10
CA LYS A 175 17.25 22.68 -8.48
C LYS A 175 18.45 21.72 -8.53
N ARG A 176 18.53 20.81 -7.57
CA ARG A 176 19.57 19.77 -7.45
C ARG A 176 19.05 18.60 -6.66
N ILE A 177 19.48 17.39 -7.03
CA ILE A 177 19.17 16.17 -6.29
C ILE A 177 20.48 15.45 -5.94
N SER A 178 20.60 15.07 -4.66
CA SER A 178 21.67 14.20 -4.18
C SER A 178 21.07 12.97 -3.49
N ILE A 179 21.50 11.78 -3.87
CA ILE A 179 21.12 10.53 -3.20
C ILE A 179 22.25 10.12 -2.25
N VAL A 180 21.93 10.02 -0.97
CA VAL A 180 22.86 9.54 0.06
C VAL A 180 22.55 8.08 0.41
N HIS A 181 23.51 7.19 0.18
CA HIS A 181 23.36 5.78 0.51
C HIS A 181 24.55 5.24 1.32
N ARG A 182 24.25 4.50 2.39
CA ARG A 182 25.24 4.01 3.37
C ARG A 182 26.10 2.83 2.90
N ARG A 183 25.86 2.27 1.72
CA ARG A 183 26.60 1.14 1.11
C ARG A 183 27.14 1.54 -0.24
N ASP A 184 28.19 0.88 -0.70
CA ASP A 184 28.76 1.11 -2.02
C ASP A 184 27.82 0.72 -3.16
N GLN A 185 26.96 -0.29 -2.92
CA GLN A 185 26.05 -0.83 -3.92
C GLN A 185 24.61 -0.47 -3.61
N PHE A 186 23.92 0.08 -4.60
CA PHE A 186 22.47 0.28 -4.57
C PHE A 186 21.75 -1.08 -4.64
N ARG A 187 20.58 -1.18 -3.99
CA ARG A 187 19.66 -2.32 -4.14
C ARG A 187 18.64 -2.11 -5.25
N ALA A 188 18.52 -0.89 -5.73
CA ALA A 188 17.69 -0.53 -6.87
C ALA A 188 18.17 -1.21 -8.16
N HIS A 189 17.28 -1.33 -9.13
CA HIS A 189 17.60 -1.85 -10.45
C HIS A 189 18.76 -1.08 -11.08
N ALA A 190 19.74 -1.82 -11.64
CA ALA A 190 20.95 -1.23 -12.20
C ALA A 190 20.67 -0.20 -13.29
N ALA A 191 19.65 -0.42 -14.12
CA ALA A 191 19.23 0.52 -15.15
C ALA A 191 18.82 1.88 -14.56
N MET A 192 18.09 1.92 -13.44
CA MET A 192 17.68 3.16 -12.78
C MET A 192 18.88 3.92 -12.21
N VAL A 193 19.84 3.20 -11.63
CA VAL A 193 21.08 3.80 -11.12
C VAL A 193 21.90 4.40 -12.25
N THR A 194 21.98 3.73 -13.40
CA THR A 194 22.67 4.23 -14.60
C THR A 194 21.98 5.50 -15.11
N GLN A 195 20.66 5.47 -15.26
CA GLN A 195 19.88 6.62 -15.69
C GLN A 195 20.04 7.81 -14.76
N ALA A 196 20.04 7.60 -13.44
CA ALA A 196 20.25 8.68 -12.46
C ALA A 196 21.62 9.37 -12.65
N ARG A 197 22.68 8.60 -12.97
CA ARG A 197 24.01 9.16 -13.30
C ARG A 197 23.98 9.96 -14.60
N GLU A 198 23.33 9.45 -15.63
CA GLU A 198 23.19 10.15 -16.92
C GLU A 198 22.41 11.45 -16.79
N MET A 199 21.44 11.50 -15.88
CA MET A 199 20.69 12.71 -15.54
C MET A 199 21.50 13.72 -14.70
N GLY A 200 22.69 13.38 -14.23
CA GLY A 200 23.53 14.25 -13.40
C GLY A 200 23.11 14.30 -11.93
N ILE A 201 22.36 13.31 -11.45
CA ILE A 201 22.02 13.19 -10.03
C ILE A 201 23.28 12.75 -9.25
N ASP A 202 23.57 13.44 -8.14
CA ASP A 202 24.70 13.12 -7.29
C ASP A 202 24.43 11.83 -6.51
N LEU A 203 25.21 10.77 -6.77
CA LEU A 203 25.13 9.50 -6.05
C LEU A 203 26.26 9.40 -5.03
N LEU A 204 25.95 9.73 -3.76
CA LEU A 204 26.91 9.78 -2.67
C LEU A 204 26.92 8.46 -1.89
N THR A 205 27.95 7.65 -2.11
CA THR A 205 28.17 6.34 -1.48
C THR A 205 29.64 6.17 -1.10
N PRO A 206 29.97 5.46 -0.03
CA PRO A 206 29.13 5.07 1.09
C PRO A 206 29.06 6.19 2.15
N TYR A 207 27.96 6.86 2.26
CA TYR A 207 27.74 7.95 3.22
C TYR A 207 26.50 7.72 4.08
N GLU A 208 26.54 8.25 5.29
CA GLU A 208 25.43 8.22 6.24
C GLU A 208 25.08 9.66 6.64
N VAL A 209 23.76 9.96 6.73
CA VAL A 209 23.31 11.26 7.25
C VAL A 209 23.50 11.24 8.76
N THR A 210 24.28 12.17 9.27
CA THR A 210 24.64 12.28 10.69
C THR A 210 23.97 13.44 11.41
N ALA A 211 23.60 14.51 10.71
CA ALA A 211 22.81 15.59 11.26
C ALA A 211 21.98 16.30 10.17
N LEU A 212 20.88 16.88 10.60
CA LEU A 212 20.11 17.88 9.85
C LEU A 212 20.27 19.22 10.54
N ARG A 213 20.46 20.30 9.78
CA ARG A 213 20.77 21.63 10.31
C ARG A 213 19.90 22.70 9.67
N GLY A 214 19.51 23.67 10.47
CA GLY A 214 18.70 24.82 10.09
C GLY A 214 18.16 25.53 11.34
N GLU A 215 17.38 26.56 11.17
CA GLU A 215 16.69 27.24 12.28
C GLU A 215 15.22 26.80 12.35
N GLU A 216 14.30 27.47 11.64
CA GLU A 216 12.88 27.10 11.53
C GLU A 216 12.66 26.00 10.49
N HIS A 217 13.47 25.99 9.45
CA HIS A 217 13.43 25.03 8.34
C HIS A 217 14.83 24.50 8.04
N LEU A 218 14.87 23.34 7.38
CA LEU A 218 16.10 22.69 6.95
C LEU A 218 16.87 23.59 5.96
N ALA A 219 18.19 23.68 6.18
CA ALA A 219 19.11 24.41 5.34
C ALA A 219 20.29 23.57 4.85
N GLU A 220 20.73 22.61 5.67
CA GLU A 220 21.89 21.78 5.38
C GLU A 220 21.72 20.35 5.92
N VAL A 221 22.33 19.39 5.24
CA VAL A 221 22.46 18.00 5.65
C VAL A 221 23.93 17.67 5.87
N GLU A 222 24.28 17.20 7.06
CA GLU A 222 25.60 16.67 7.34
C GLU A 222 25.64 15.19 6.97
N ILE A 223 26.61 14.81 6.15
CA ILE A 223 26.89 13.43 5.79
C ILE A 223 28.31 13.03 6.21
N THR A 224 28.45 11.80 6.67
CA THR A 224 29.75 11.23 7.07
C THR A 224 30.09 10.04 6.17
N SER A 225 31.28 10.08 5.60
CA SER A 225 31.83 8.98 4.81
C SER A 225 32.10 7.77 5.71
N LYS A 226 31.66 6.59 5.26
CA LYS A 226 31.90 5.33 5.99
C LYS A 226 33.29 4.73 5.70
N THR A 227 34.01 5.31 4.77
CA THR A 227 35.36 4.84 4.38
C THR A 227 36.41 5.46 5.26
N ASP A 228 36.36 6.76 5.48
CA ASP A 228 37.41 7.53 6.15
C ASP A 228 36.89 8.45 7.26
N GLY A 229 35.58 8.50 7.49
CA GLY A 229 34.97 9.35 8.50
C GLY A 229 34.91 10.83 8.13
N ALA A 230 35.24 11.21 6.90
CA ALA A 230 35.17 12.59 6.45
C ALA A 230 33.73 13.11 6.51
N VAL A 231 33.57 14.32 7.05
CA VAL A 231 32.28 15.02 7.17
C VAL A 231 32.13 16.02 6.03
N THR A 232 30.96 16.01 5.40
CA THR A 232 30.60 16.95 4.35
C THR A 232 29.25 17.58 4.64
N LEU A 233 29.08 18.88 4.40
CA LEU A 233 27.82 19.58 4.48
C LEU A 233 27.24 19.75 3.06
N LEU A 234 25.99 19.35 2.89
CA LEU A 234 25.23 19.52 1.65
C LEU A 234 24.13 20.56 1.87
N PRO A 235 24.06 21.62 1.04
CA PRO A 235 22.90 22.50 1.06
C PRO A 235 21.64 21.68 0.72
N ALA A 236 20.57 21.82 1.52
CA ALA A 236 19.32 21.12 1.29
C ALA A 236 18.16 21.83 1.99
N GLN A 237 17.11 22.15 1.26
CA GLN A 237 15.87 22.64 1.83
C GLN A 237 14.90 21.48 2.15
N GLU A 238 15.11 20.32 1.54
CA GLU A 238 14.26 19.16 1.73
C GLU A 238 15.09 17.86 1.81
N VAL A 239 14.68 16.99 2.70
CA VAL A 239 15.19 15.60 2.80
C VAL A 239 14.03 14.63 2.62
N ILE A 240 14.21 13.62 1.78
CA ILE A 240 13.28 12.53 1.60
C ILE A 240 13.93 11.25 2.15
N ALA A 241 13.43 10.73 3.26
CA ALA A 241 13.95 9.52 3.89
C ALA A 241 13.30 8.26 3.27
N ALA A 242 13.83 7.78 2.15
CA ALA A 242 13.41 6.57 1.45
C ALA A 242 14.04 5.30 2.04
N LEU A 243 13.86 5.10 3.37
CA LEU A 243 14.49 4.03 4.15
C LEU A 243 13.63 2.77 4.25
N GLY A 244 12.44 2.77 3.62
CA GLY A 244 11.43 1.73 3.69
C GLY A 244 10.56 1.86 4.95
N PHE A 245 9.76 0.82 5.21
CA PHE A 245 8.71 0.83 6.22
C PHE A 245 8.89 -0.24 7.27
N ILE A 246 8.26 0.00 8.42
CA ILE A 246 7.95 -1.01 9.43
C ILE A 246 6.47 -1.33 9.24
N ALA A 247 6.17 -2.55 8.80
CA ALA A 247 4.82 -3.02 8.56
C ALA A 247 4.36 -3.93 9.71
N ASN A 248 3.09 -3.76 10.11
CA ASN A 248 2.46 -4.57 11.16
C ASN A 248 1.01 -4.85 10.76
N ILE A 249 0.62 -6.13 10.73
CA ILE A 249 -0.75 -6.54 10.43
C ILE A 249 -1.73 -6.27 11.58
N GLY A 250 -1.21 -5.79 12.73
CA GLY A 250 -2.03 -5.37 13.86
C GLY A 250 -2.88 -6.50 14.44
N PRO A 251 -4.15 -6.22 14.81
CA PRO A 251 -5.06 -7.19 15.42
C PRO A 251 -5.28 -8.47 14.60
N ILE A 252 -5.09 -8.42 13.28
CA ILE A 252 -5.23 -9.58 12.39
C ILE A 252 -4.33 -10.75 12.85
N ALA A 253 -3.19 -10.46 13.48
CA ALA A 253 -2.27 -11.46 13.99
C ALA A 253 -2.89 -12.35 15.10
N ASP A 254 -3.89 -11.86 15.81
CA ASP A 254 -4.49 -12.51 16.97
C ASP A 254 -5.84 -13.20 16.65
N TRP A 255 -6.29 -13.18 15.39
CA TRP A 255 -7.58 -13.73 14.99
C TRP A 255 -7.60 -15.25 14.76
N GLY A 256 -6.47 -15.92 15.02
CA GLY A 256 -6.36 -17.37 14.83
C GLY A 256 -6.17 -17.80 13.37
N LEU A 257 -5.76 -16.89 12.51
CA LEU A 257 -5.40 -17.17 11.13
C LEU A 257 -4.05 -17.90 11.04
N ASP A 258 -3.93 -18.82 10.10
CA ASP A 258 -2.65 -19.44 9.78
C ASP A 258 -1.73 -18.45 9.07
N LEU A 259 -0.65 -18.08 9.74
CA LEU A 259 0.29 -17.07 9.25
C LEU A 259 1.63 -17.68 8.81
N ASP A 260 2.18 -17.11 7.75
CA ASP A 260 3.60 -17.17 7.44
C ASP A 260 4.23 -15.80 7.67
N LYS A 261 4.88 -15.64 8.82
CA LYS A 261 5.38 -14.35 9.32
C LYS A 261 4.21 -13.37 9.52
N ARG A 262 3.96 -12.48 8.55
CA ARG A 262 2.90 -11.47 8.56
C ARG A 262 1.87 -11.67 7.43
N HIS A 263 1.94 -12.77 6.71
CA HIS A 263 1.05 -13.05 5.60
C HIS A 263 0.10 -14.18 5.97
N ILE A 264 -1.15 -14.06 5.54
CA ILE A 264 -2.19 -15.05 5.78
C ILE A 264 -2.04 -16.17 4.75
N ARG A 265 -1.90 -17.42 5.20
CA ARG A 265 -1.89 -18.59 4.32
C ARG A 265 -3.27 -18.80 3.72
N VAL A 266 -3.30 -18.97 2.40
CA VAL A 266 -4.53 -19.28 1.68
C VAL A 266 -4.32 -20.48 0.75
N ASN A 267 -5.42 -21.13 0.42
CA ASN A 267 -5.46 -22.16 -0.63
C ASN A 267 -5.66 -21.54 -2.02
N THR A 268 -5.80 -22.35 -3.06
CA THR A 268 -6.03 -21.89 -4.45
C THR A 268 -7.37 -21.20 -4.66
N SER A 269 -8.31 -21.32 -3.74
CA SER A 269 -9.60 -20.62 -3.72
C SER A 269 -9.54 -19.33 -2.88
N MET A 270 -8.36 -18.91 -2.44
CA MET A 270 -8.12 -17.78 -1.55
C MET A 270 -8.75 -17.92 -0.16
N GLN A 271 -9.16 -19.12 0.25
CA GLN A 271 -9.70 -19.41 1.59
C GLN A 271 -8.58 -19.50 2.60
N THR A 272 -8.83 -18.95 3.79
CA THR A 272 -7.99 -19.12 4.98
C THR A 272 -8.39 -20.39 5.76
N ASN A 273 -7.77 -20.61 6.90
CA ASN A 273 -8.18 -21.68 7.84
C ASN A 273 -9.49 -21.38 8.59
N LEU A 274 -9.96 -20.11 8.59
CA LEU A 274 -11.22 -19.74 9.25
C LEU A 274 -12.41 -19.86 8.28
N PRO A 275 -13.55 -20.41 8.74
CA PRO A 275 -14.75 -20.56 7.91
C PRO A 275 -15.26 -19.22 7.37
N GLY A 276 -15.57 -19.14 6.09
CA GLY A 276 -16.12 -17.93 5.46
C GLY A 276 -15.14 -16.75 5.34
N VAL A 277 -13.85 -16.95 5.67
CA VAL A 277 -12.82 -15.93 5.64
C VAL A 277 -11.82 -16.20 4.52
N PHE A 278 -11.61 -15.20 3.67
CA PHE A 278 -10.71 -15.20 2.52
C PHE A 278 -9.63 -14.15 2.70
N ALA A 279 -8.51 -14.27 1.98
CA ALA A 279 -7.51 -13.21 1.91
C ALA A 279 -6.94 -13.09 0.49
N ALA A 280 -6.61 -11.86 0.07
CA ALA A 280 -6.05 -11.54 -1.24
C ALA A 280 -5.11 -10.33 -1.19
N GLY A 281 -4.27 -10.18 -2.20
CA GLY A 281 -3.27 -9.11 -2.28
C GLY A 281 -2.04 -9.39 -1.42
N ASP A 282 -1.32 -8.34 -1.06
CA ASP A 282 -0.02 -8.46 -0.38
C ASP A 282 -0.08 -9.14 0.98
N ILE A 283 -1.26 -9.16 1.61
CA ILE A 283 -1.44 -9.85 2.90
C ILE A 283 -1.52 -11.38 2.76
N ALA A 284 -1.88 -11.87 1.58
CA ALA A 284 -2.03 -13.30 1.32
C ALA A 284 -0.73 -13.95 0.86
N VAL A 285 -0.52 -15.22 1.24
CA VAL A 285 0.62 -16.03 0.81
C VAL A 285 0.20 -17.45 0.44
N TYR A 286 0.74 -17.91 -0.66
CA TYR A 286 0.64 -19.30 -1.17
C TYR A 286 1.86 -19.61 -2.02
N GLU A 287 2.09 -20.85 -2.38
CA GLU A 287 3.21 -21.24 -3.24
C GLU A 287 3.13 -20.56 -4.61
N GLY A 288 4.22 -19.93 -5.04
CA GLY A 288 4.29 -19.18 -6.31
C GLY A 288 3.70 -17.78 -6.28
N LYS A 289 3.32 -17.24 -5.10
CA LYS A 289 2.82 -15.87 -4.95
C LYS A 289 3.81 -14.84 -5.46
N VAL A 290 3.31 -13.93 -6.31
CA VAL A 290 4.01 -12.72 -6.75
C VAL A 290 3.23 -11.48 -6.28
N PRO A 291 3.84 -10.55 -5.53
CA PRO A 291 3.16 -9.37 -4.98
C PRO A 291 3.02 -8.27 -6.05
N LEU A 292 2.04 -8.42 -6.93
CA LEU A 292 1.67 -7.45 -7.97
C LEU A 292 0.19 -7.11 -7.87
N ILE A 293 -0.17 -5.86 -8.20
CA ILE A 293 -1.56 -5.38 -8.23
C ILE A 293 -2.40 -6.24 -9.20
N SER A 294 -1.86 -6.55 -10.38
CA SER A 294 -2.55 -7.39 -11.38
C SER A 294 -2.85 -8.80 -10.90
N ILE A 295 -1.96 -9.40 -10.09
CA ILE A 295 -2.20 -10.70 -9.46
C ILE A 295 -3.29 -10.57 -8.39
N ALA A 296 -3.22 -9.52 -7.57
CA ALA A 296 -4.17 -9.27 -6.49
C ALA A 296 -5.61 -9.08 -6.99
N PHE A 297 -5.82 -8.51 -8.18
CA PHE A 297 -7.14 -8.45 -8.82
C PHE A 297 -7.69 -9.86 -9.12
N GLY A 298 -6.87 -10.73 -9.68
CA GLY A 298 -7.26 -12.13 -9.91
C GLY A 298 -7.60 -12.87 -8.61
N GLU A 299 -6.82 -12.65 -7.56
CA GLU A 299 -7.06 -13.23 -6.24
C GLU A 299 -8.36 -12.72 -5.61
N ALA A 300 -8.66 -11.42 -5.70
CA ALA A 300 -9.91 -10.86 -5.23
C ALA A 300 -11.12 -11.46 -5.96
N ALA A 301 -11.03 -11.60 -7.28
CA ALA A 301 -12.07 -12.26 -8.07
C ALA A 301 -12.26 -13.74 -7.68
N LEU A 302 -11.16 -14.48 -7.44
CA LEU A 302 -11.22 -15.86 -6.96
C LEU A 302 -11.88 -15.94 -5.57
N ALA A 303 -11.48 -15.09 -4.63
CA ALA A 303 -12.04 -15.04 -3.28
C ALA A 303 -13.56 -14.78 -3.31
N VAL A 304 -13.98 -13.75 -4.03
CA VAL A 304 -15.42 -13.41 -4.18
C VAL A 304 -16.18 -14.58 -4.79
N ASN A 305 -15.70 -15.16 -5.88
CA ASN A 305 -16.41 -16.27 -6.54
C ASN A 305 -16.50 -17.50 -5.65
N ASN A 306 -15.45 -17.83 -4.92
CA ASN A 306 -15.45 -19.00 -4.02
C ASN A 306 -16.25 -18.77 -2.73
N ALA A 307 -16.60 -17.53 -2.38
CA ALA A 307 -17.54 -17.21 -1.31
C ALA A 307 -19.00 -17.49 -1.69
N ALA A 308 -19.32 -17.61 -2.98
CA ALA A 308 -20.70 -17.75 -3.46
C ALA A 308 -21.48 -18.90 -2.80
N PRO A 309 -20.98 -20.14 -2.73
CA PRO A 309 -21.69 -21.25 -2.08
C PRO A 309 -21.87 -21.07 -0.56
N ILE A 310 -21.04 -20.21 0.08
CA ILE A 310 -21.16 -19.87 1.50
C ILE A 310 -22.30 -18.86 1.69
N ILE A 311 -22.36 -17.85 0.81
CA ILE A 311 -23.40 -16.81 0.85
C ILE A 311 -24.77 -17.35 0.51
N ASN A 312 -24.83 -18.19 -0.53
CA ASN A 312 -26.03 -18.92 -0.93
C ASN A 312 -25.61 -20.27 -1.56
N PRO A 313 -25.94 -21.42 -0.92
CA PRO A 313 -25.57 -22.75 -1.41
C PRO A 313 -26.08 -23.10 -2.82
N GLU A 314 -27.08 -22.40 -3.32
CA GLU A 314 -27.62 -22.60 -4.68
C GLU A 314 -26.75 -21.95 -5.75
N LEU A 315 -25.82 -21.05 -5.38
CA LEU A 315 -24.96 -20.33 -6.30
C LEU A 315 -23.72 -21.15 -6.66
N GLY A 316 -23.42 -21.23 -7.94
CA GLY A 316 -22.15 -21.75 -8.44
C GLY A 316 -20.99 -20.74 -8.24
N VAL A 317 -19.76 -21.29 -8.23
CA VAL A 317 -18.54 -20.46 -8.17
C VAL A 317 -18.43 -19.54 -9.37
N PHE A 318 -18.72 -20.01 -10.58
CA PHE A 318 -18.64 -19.19 -11.78
C PHE A 318 -19.98 -18.52 -12.12
N PRO A 319 -20.07 -17.18 -12.12
CA PRO A 319 -21.32 -16.46 -12.34
C PRO A 319 -21.70 -16.27 -13.84
N GLY A 320 -20.85 -16.70 -14.75
CA GLY A 320 -20.90 -16.30 -16.16
C GLY A 320 -20.00 -15.11 -16.47
N HIS A 321 -20.06 -14.62 -17.69
CA HIS A 321 -19.29 -13.46 -18.16
C HIS A 321 -20.12 -12.18 -18.04
N SER A 322 -19.45 -11.04 -17.72
CA SER A 322 -20.11 -9.71 -17.65
C SER A 322 -20.71 -9.24 -18.97
N SER A 323 -20.25 -9.82 -20.09
CA SER A 323 -20.78 -9.59 -21.45
C SER A 323 -21.84 -10.59 -21.88
N GLY A 324 -22.28 -11.50 -20.99
CA GLY A 324 -23.37 -12.42 -21.26
C GLY A 324 -24.71 -11.69 -21.34
N GLU A 325 -25.63 -12.17 -22.22
CA GLU A 325 -26.96 -11.64 -22.25
C GLU A 325 -27.64 -11.82 -20.88
N SER A 326 -28.18 -10.73 -20.36
CA SER A 326 -29.07 -10.76 -19.20
C SER A 326 -30.34 -11.52 -19.64
N ASN A 327 -30.50 -12.77 -19.21
CA ASN A 327 -31.74 -13.51 -19.33
C ASN A 327 -32.78 -12.98 -18.36
#